data_6edb933fa5abb1c3973d8c356cb96449
#
_entry.id   6edb933fa5abb1c3973d8c356cb96449
#
_cell.length_a   1.000
_cell.length_b   1.000
_cell.length_c   1.000
_cell.angle_alpha   90.00
_cell.angle_beta   90.00
_cell.angle_gamma   90.00
#
_symmetry.space_group_name_H-M   'P 1'
#
loop_
_entity.id
_entity.type
_entity.pdbx_description
1 polymer ?
#
loop_
_entity_poly.entity_id
_entity_poly.type
_entity_poly.pdbx_seq_one_letter_code
_entity_poly.pdbx_strand_id
1 'polypeptide(L)'
;MERLIGRTLECRELQWAMDSQRSELIILYGRRRVGKTFLVRRFFDDKYSFHFVGAHRKKKAEQLKNFREALSYYSHNDDLPEIDNWHDAFLLLGRYLESNNEKRKVLFFDEMPWIDNQGSEFVEELEYFWSNWVQNRDDIVLIACGSATSWMKDKLEDNRGGLHNRITHRIYLRPFYLNAVSYTHLTLPTICSV
;
A
#
# COMPACT_ATOMS: atom_id res chain seq x y z
N MET A 1 -19.59 -3.83 9.33
CA MET A 1 -18.80 -3.20 8.23
C MET A 1 -19.72 -2.35 7.38
N GLU A 2 -19.56 -1.04 7.34
CA GLU A 2 -20.22 -0.23 6.33
C GLU A 2 -19.68 -0.64 4.95
N ARG A 3 -20.59 -1.03 4.09
CA ARG A 3 -20.27 -1.56 2.76
C ARG A 3 -19.61 -0.47 1.91
N LEU A 4 -18.42 -0.71 1.39
CA LEU A 4 -17.76 0.15 0.40
C LEU A 4 -18.66 0.21 -0.85
N ILE A 5 -19.36 1.34 -1.04
CA ILE A 5 -20.28 1.52 -2.16
C ILE A 5 -19.46 1.78 -3.42
N GLY A 6 -19.78 1.06 -4.50
CA GLY A 6 -19.21 1.29 -5.83
C GLY A 6 -17.75 0.84 -6.03
N ARG A 7 -17.19 0.00 -5.13
CA ARG A 7 -15.80 -0.52 -5.18
C ARG A 7 -15.74 -2.06 -5.13
N THR A 8 -16.74 -2.71 -5.65
CA THR A 8 -16.88 -4.17 -5.55
C THR A 8 -15.76 -4.92 -6.28
N LEU A 9 -15.32 -4.40 -7.43
CA LEU A 9 -14.24 -5.03 -8.21
C LEU A 9 -12.91 -4.90 -7.48
N GLU A 10 -12.59 -3.71 -7.02
CA GLU A 10 -11.35 -3.43 -6.29
C GLU A 10 -11.29 -4.24 -4.98
N CYS A 11 -12.40 -4.33 -4.25
CA CYS A 11 -12.48 -5.17 -3.05
C CYS A 11 -12.29 -6.66 -3.36
N ARG A 12 -12.77 -7.13 -4.52
CA ARG A 12 -12.59 -8.51 -4.95
C ARG A 12 -11.13 -8.81 -5.25
N GLU A 13 -10.42 -7.91 -5.90
CA GLU A 13 -8.98 -8.04 -6.15
C GLU A 13 -8.18 -8.10 -4.83
N LEU A 14 -8.50 -7.23 -3.87
CA LEU A 14 -7.88 -7.24 -2.55
C LEU A 14 -8.19 -8.55 -1.79
N GLN A 15 -9.43 -9.03 -1.85
CA GLN A 15 -9.82 -10.28 -1.21
C GLN A 15 -9.11 -11.48 -1.84
N TRP A 16 -9.01 -11.51 -3.16
CA TRP A 16 -8.29 -12.57 -3.86
C TRP A 16 -6.82 -12.63 -3.42
N ALA A 17 -6.16 -11.48 -3.27
CA ALA A 17 -4.79 -11.43 -2.77
C ALA A 17 -4.67 -11.91 -1.31
N MET A 18 -5.69 -11.67 -0.48
CA MET A 18 -5.73 -12.19 0.90
C MET A 18 -5.93 -13.72 0.96
N ASP A 19 -6.68 -14.27 0.01
CA ASP A 19 -6.99 -15.70 -0.04
C ASP A 19 -5.91 -16.53 -0.77
N SER A 20 -4.98 -15.85 -1.45
CA SER A 20 -3.88 -16.48 -2.19
C SER A 20 -2.92 -17.23 -1.27
N GLN A 21 -2.31 -18.31 -1.81
CA GLN A 21 -1.31 -19.13 -1.11
C GLN A 21 0.13 -18.75 -1.47
N ARG A 22 0.35 -17.52 -1.91
CA ARG A 22 1.67 -16.95 -2.21
C ARG A 22 1.71 -15.49 -1.78
N SER A 23 2.90 -14.92 -1.67
CA SER A 23 3.03 -13.48 -1.47
C SER A 23 2.55 -12.69 -2.69
N GLU A 24 1.82 -11.62 -2.46
CA GLU A 24 1.18 -10.81 -3.49
C GLU A 24 1.68 -9.36 -3.45
N LEU A 25 2.00 -8.81 -4.63
CA LEU A 25 2.37 -7.41 -4.81
C LEU A 25 1.26 -6.70 -5.59
N ILE A 26 0.55 -5.82 -4.91
CA ILE A 26 -0.56 -5.04 -5.47
C ILE A 26 -0.10 -3.62 -5.71
N ILE A 27 -0.26 -3.10 -6.91
CA ILE A 27 -0.16 -1.66 -7.15
C ILE A 27 -1.55 -1.04 -7.24
N LEU A 28 -1.79 -0.01 -6.41
CA LEU A 28 -3.02 0.76 -6.37
C LEU A 28 -2.74 2.20 -6.76
N TYR A 29 -3.21 2.60 -7.92
CA TYR A 29 -2.93 3.94 -8.45
C TYR A 29 -4.16 4.60 -9.06
N GLY A 30 -4.06 5.90 -9.30
CA GLY A 30 -5.14 6.71 -9.83
C GLY A 30 -5.01 8.15 -9.39
N ARG A 31 -5.87 9.02 -9.89
CA ARG A 31 -5.82 10.47 -9.60
C ARG A 31 -5.86 10.75 -8.09
N ARG A 32 -5.36 11.91 -7.68
CA ARG A 32 -5.53 12.38 -6.30
C ARG A 32 -7.00 12.46 -5.93
N ARG A 33 -7.31 12.17 -4.66
CA ARG A 33 -8.66 12.29 -4.07
C ARG A 33 -9.73 11.33 -4.63
N VAL A 34 -9.34 10.27 -5.33
CA VAL A 34 -10.31 9.23 -5.79
C VAL A 34 -10.62 8.18 -4.72
N GLY A 35 -9.99 8.27 -3.54
CA GLY A 35 -10.27 7.39 -2.41
C GLY A 35 -9.38 6.14 -2.32
N LYS A 36 -8.14 6.17 -2.85
CA LYS A 36 -7.21 5.03 -2.78
C LYS A 36 -6.94 4.59 -1.33
N THR A 37 -6.37 5.48 -0.53
CA THR A 37 -6.10 5.24 0.90
C THR A 37 -7.37 4.85 1.66
N PHE A 38 -8.50 5.50 1.35
CA PHE A 38 -9.79 5.17 1.97
C PHE A 38 -10.23 3.74 1.64
N LEU A 39 -10.07 3.28 0.39
CA LEU A 39 -10.38 1.91 0.00
C LEU A 39 -9.60 0.90 0.83
N VAL A 40 -8.27 1.07 0.90
CA VAL A 40 -7.39 0.16 1.65
C VAL A 40 -7.74 0.17 3.13
N ARG A 41 -7.87 1.36 3.73
CA ARG A 41 -8.24 1.52 5.14
C ARG A 41 -9.56 0.83 5.48
N ARG A 42 -10.58 1.01 4.66
CA ARG A 42 -11.90 0.40 4.88
C ARG A 42 -11.93 -1.09 4.63
N PHE A 43 -11.16 -1.57 3.65
CA PHE A 43 -11.10 -3.00 3.36
C PHE A 43 -10.41 -3.78 4.49
N PHE A 44 -9.31 -3.26 5.01
CA PHE A 44 -8.52 -3.91 6.08
C PHE A 44 -8.93 -3.47 7.48
N ASP A 45 -9.94 -2.59 7.64
CA ASP A 45 -10.39 -2.07 8.93
C ASP A 45 -9.24 -1.41 9.72
N ASP A 46 -8.36 -0.70 9.01
CA ASP A 46 -7.10 -0.09 9.51
C ASP A 46 -6.14 -1.09 10.18
N LYS A 47 -6.29 -2.39 9.94
CA LYS A 47 -5.42 -3.42 10.51
C LYS A 47 -4.35 -3.82 9.50
N TYR A 48 -3.13 -3.44 9.78
CA TYR A 48 -1.95 -3.73 8.98
C TYR A 48 -0.88 -4.34 9.88
N SER A 49 -0.08 -5.25 9.30
CA SER A 49 1.17 -5.68 9.95
C SER A 49 2.22 -4.57 9.88
N PHE A 50 2.17 -3.74 8.83
CA PHE A 50 2.99 -2.54 8.71
C PHE A 50 2.34 -1.53 7.75
N HIS A 51 2.33 -0.26 8.13
CA HIS A 51 1.86 0.84 7.29
C HIS A 51 2.86 1.99 7.32
N PHE A 52 3.27 2.42 6.13
CA PHE A 52 4.19 3.54 5.95
C PHE A 52 3.67 4.51 4.90
N VAL A 53 3.69 5.80 5.20
CA VAL A 53 3.22 6.87 4.32
C VAL A 53 4.40 7.74 3.91
N GLY A 54 4.63 7.87 2.61
CA GLY A 54 5.62 8.78 2.08
C GLY A 54 5.33 10.23 2.45
N ALA A 55 6.31 10.93 2.99
CA ALA A 55 6.19 12.32 3.39
C ALA A 55 6.55 13.25 2.23
N HIS A 56 5.61 14.15 1.88
CA HIS A 56 5.77 15.08 0.76
C HIS A 56 6.97 16.01 0.96
N ARG A 57 7.82 16.12 -0.07
CA ARG A 57 9.01 17.00 -0.10
C ARG A 57 10.04 16.75 1.01
N LYS A 58 10.05 15.57 1.60
CA LYS A 58 11.06 15.17 2.58
C LYS A 58 12.24 14.50 1.92
N LYS A 59 13.44 14.74 2.46
CA LYS A 59 14.68 14.08 2.00
C LYS A 59 14.74 12.63 2.48
N LYS A 60 15.62 11.83 1.87
CA LYS A 60 15.86 10.41 2.23
C LYS A 60 15.99 10.20 3.74
N ALA A 61 16.82 10.97 4.42
CA ALA A 61 17.04 10.85 5.87
C ALA A 61 15.74 11.05 6.70
N GLU A 62 14.89 12.00 6.30
CA GLU A 62 13.62 12.24 6.98
C GLU A 62 12.60 11.11 6.70
N GLN A 63 12.62 10.54 5.48
CA GLN A 63 11.79 9.38 5.14
C GLN A 63 12.22 8.15 5.95
N LEU A 64 13.52 7.91 6.08
CA LEU A 64 14.08 6.81 6.87
C LEU A 64 13.75 6.96 8.36
N LYS A 65 13.84 8.18 8.89
CA LYS A 65 13.41 8.47 10.26
C LYS A 65 11.93 8.14 10.47
N ASN A 66 11.05 8.59 9.57
CA ASN A 66 9.61 8.30 9.64
C ASN A 66 9.33 6.79 9.50
N PHE A 67 10.12 6.09 8.66
CA PHE A 67 10.01 4.64 8.53
C PHE A 67 10.40 3.92 9.82
N ARG A 68 11.49 4.34 10.46
CA ARG A 68 11.91 3.81 11.77
C ARG A 68 10.83 4.02 12.84
N GLU A 69 10.24 5.22 12.90
CA GLU A 69 9.14 5.54 13.81
C GLU A 69 7.91 4.64 13.55
N ALA A 70 7.55 4.43 12.29
CA ALA A 70 6.48 3.50 11.93
C ALA A 70 6.83 2.06 12.37
N LEU A 71 8.06 1.62 12.12
CA LEU A 71 8.52 0.28 12.51
C LEU A 71 8.52 0.08 14.03
N SER A 72 8.96 1.09 14.80
CA SER A 72 8.87 1.10 16.28
C SER A 72 7.42 0.91 16.73
N TYR A 73 6.49 1.67 16.16
CA TYR A 73 5.07 1.58 16.49
C TYR A 73 4.50 0.17 16.26
N TYR A 74 4.74 -0.42 15.07
CA TYR A 74 4.18 -1.73 14.73
C TYR A 74 4.89 -2.90 15.44
N SER A 75 6.19 -2.79 15.69
CA SER A 75 6.96 -3.80 16.41
C SER A 75 6.85 -3.70 17.94
N HIS A 76 6.25 -2.61 18.46
CA HIS A 76 6.25 -2.27 19.89
C HIS A 76 7.67 -2.27 20.49
N ASN A 77 8.65 -1.84 19.69
CA ASN A 77 10.05 -1.77 20.10
C ASN A 77 10.62 -0.37 19.82
N ASP A 78 10.89 0.38 20.89
CA ASP A 78 11.45 1.73 20.79
C ASP A 78 12.98 1.73 20.64
N ASP A 79 13.65 0.62 20.93
CA ASP A 79 15.11 0.44 20.84
C ASP A 79 15.59 -0.02 19.45
N LEU A 80 14.94 0.47 18.39
CA LEU A 80 15.42 0.20 17.04
C LEU A 80 16.69 1.00 16.75
N PRO A 81 17.69 0.40 16.04
CA PRO A 81 18.89 1.12 15.63
C PRO A 81 18.54 2.29 14.70
N GLU A 82 19.45 3.24 14.55
CA GLU A 82 19.35 4.25 13.49
C GLU A 82 19.40 3.59 12.12
N ILE A 83 18.66 4.17 11.19
CA ILE A 83 18.52 3.65 9.82
C ILE A 83 19.03 4.73 8.86
N ASP A 84 20.13 4.45 8.16
CA ASP A 84 20.79 5.39 7.26
C ASP A 84 20.50 5.12 5.77
N ASN A 85 19.96 3.95 5.47
CA ASN A 85 19.66 3.52 4.11
C ASN A 85 18.43 2.59 4.06
N TRP A 86 17.84 2.42 2.86
CA TRP A 86 16.68 1.58 2.68
C TRP A 86 16.96 0.09 2.81
N HIS A 87 18.19 -0.35 2.54
CA HIS A 87 18.60 -1.73 2.75
C HIS A 87 18.41 -2.15 4.21
N ASP A 88 18.97 -1.38 5.14
CA ASP A 88 18.83 -1.64 6.58
C ASP A 88 17.39 -1.50 7.05
N ALA A 89 16.65 -0.53 6.49
CA ALA A 89 15.23 -0.36 6.76
C ALA A 89 14.41 -1.62 6.44
N PHE A 90 14.60 -2.19 5.25
CA PHE A 90 13.92 -3.41 4.84
C PHE A 90 14.42 -4.66 5.57
N LEU A 91 15.69 -4.71 5.93
CA LEU A 91 16.24 -5.80 6.75
C LEU A 91 15.56 -5.84 8.12
N LEU A 92 15.40 -4.68 8.77
CA LEU A 92 14.71 -4.57 10.06
C LEU A 92 13.22 -4.90 9.94
N LEU A 93 12.57 -4.44 8.86
CA LEU A 93 11.18 -4.79 8.56
C LEU A 93 11.03 -6.31 8.41
N GLY A 94 11.92 -6.97 7.68
CA GLY A 94 11.91 -8.42 7.52
C GLY A 94 12.00 -9.16 8.86
N ARG A 95 12.94 -8.76 9.73
CA ARG A 95 13.08 -9.35 11.08
C ARG A 95 11.82 -9.17 11.93
N TYR A 96 11.22 -7.99 11.88
CA TYR A 96 9.95 -7.76 12.56
C TYR A 96 8.84 -8.68 12.02
N LEU A 97 8.70 -8.79 10.71
CA LEU A 97 7.68 -9.63 10.09
C LEU A 97 7.89 -11.13 10.36
N GLU A 98 9.13 -11.58 10.56
CA GLU A 98 9.44 -12.95 11.00
C GLU A 98 8.95 -13.24 12.42
N SER A 99 9.04 -12.24 13.31
CA SER A 99 8.54 -12.35 14.69
C SER A 99 7.01 -12.18 14.80
N ASN A 100 6.35 -11.68 13.76
CA ASN A 100 4.91 -11.48 13.74
C ASN A 100 4.19 -12.80 13.38
N ASN A 101 3.28 -13.25 14.25
CA ASN A 101 2.57 -14.53 14.12
C ASN A 101 1.29 -14.46 13.27
N GLU A 102 1.00 -13.33 12.62
CA GLU A 102 -0.15 -13.22 11.74
C GLU A 102 -0.03 -14.21 10.56
N LYS A 103 -1.12 -14.92 10.28
CA LYS A 103 -1.16 -15.87 9.16
C LYS A 103 -0.96 -15.20 7.82
N ARG A 104 -1.47 -13.97 7.67
CA ARG A 104 -1.36 -13.16 6.44
C ARG A 104 -0.98 -11.75 6.86
N LYS A 105 0.18 -11.29 6.44
CA LYS A 105 0.76 -10.00 6.81
C LYS A 105 0.51 -8.97 5.74
N VAL A 106 -0.15 -7.89 6.09
CA VAL A 106 -0.48 -6.79 5.17
C VAL A 106 0.51 -5.65 5.36
N LEU A 107 1.27 -5.36 4.32
CA LEU A 107 2.19 -4.21 4.24
C LEU A 107 1.56 -3.15 3.36
N PHE A 108 1.30 -1.97 3.89
CA PHE A 108 0.72 -0.87 3.13
C PHE A 108 1.71 0.28 3.00
N PHE A 109 2.23 0.49 1.80
CA PHE A 109 3.07 1.63 1.43
C PHE A 109 2.22 2.66 0.70
N ASP A 110 1.87 3.75 1.38
CA ASP A 110 1.06 4.82 0.79
C ASP A 110 1.92 5.98 0.31
N GLU A 111 1.48 6.65 -0.75
CA GLU A 111 2.15 7.77 -1.41
C GLU A 111 3.62 7.46 -1.76
N MET A 112 3.88 6.28 -2.33
CA MET A 112 5.21 5.82 -2.74
C MET A 112 6.00 6.83 -3.61
N PRO A 113 5.38 7.58 -4.53
CA PRO A 113 6.08 8.61 -5.31
C PRO A 113 6.76 9.69 -4.46
N TRP A 114 6.36 9.86 -3.20
CA TRP A 114 7.01 10.80 -2.29
C TRP A 114 8.18 10.18 -1.53
N ILE A 115 8.23 8.85 -1.44
CA ILE A 115 9.36 8.13 -0.85
C ILE A 115 10.52 8.08 -1.83
N ASP A 116 10.21 7.77 -3.10
CA ASP A 116 11.18 7.65 -4.19
C ASP A 116 11.51 9.02 -4.79
N ASN A 117 12.23 9.83 -4.06
CA ASN A 117 12.82 11.06 -4.58
C ASN A 117 14.21 10.81 -5.17
N GLN A 118 14.77 11.81 -5.82
CA GLN A 118 16.06 11.70 -6.51
C GLN A 118 17.17 11.18 -5.58
N GLY A 119 17.77 10.03 -5.94
CA GLY A 119 18.82 9.39 -5.16
C GLY A 119 18.32 8.66 -3.90
N SER A 120 17.03 8.32 -3.83
CA SER A 120 16.48 7.63 -2.67
C SER A 120 16.85 6.15 -2.63
N GLU A 121 17.02 5.50 -3.79
CA GLU A 121 17.25 4.05 -3.94
C GLU A 121 16.13 3.18 -3.33
N PHE A 122 14.97 3.79 -3.06
CA PHE A 122 13.86 3.11 -2.38
C PHE A 122 13.28 1.97 -3.21
N VAL A 123 13.05 2.20 -4.50
CA VAL A 123 12.44 1.21 -5.40
C VAL A 123 13.40 0.05 -5.62
N GLU A 124 14.68 0.34 -5.81
CA GLU A 124 15.74 -0.65 -5.99
C GLU A 124 15.89 -1.56 -4.76
N GLU A 125 15.86 -0.98 -3.56
CA GLU A 125 15.94 -1.75 -2.31
C GLU A 125 14.64 -2.50 -1.99
N LEU A 126 13.48 -1.97 -2.36
CA LEU A 126 12.21 -2.69 -2.28
C LEU A 126 12.21 -3.90 -3.24
N GLU A 127 12.77 -3.75 -4.45
CA GLU A 127 12.96 -4.84 -5.40
C GLU A 127 13.90 -5.92 -4.84
N TYR A 128 15.00 -5.50 -4.23
CA TYR A 128 15.94 -6.42 -3.57
C TYR A 128 15.26 -7.17 -2.42
N PHE A 129 14.54 -6.47 -1.55
CA PHE A 129 13.78 -7.05 -0.45
C PHE A 129 12.73 -8.05 -0.95
N TRP A 130 11.98 -7.68 -2.00
CA TRP A 130 11.03 -8.58 -2.61
C TRP A 130 11.67 -9.85 -3.12
N SER A 131 12.75 -9.71 -3.90
CA SER A 131 13.41 -10.82 -4.60
C SER A 131 14.08 -11.80 -3.66
N ASN A 132 14.70 -11.29 -2.61
CA ASN A 132 15.51 -12.11 -1.71
C ASN A 132 14.73 -12.65 -0.51
N TRP A 133 13.67 -11.96 -0.11
CA TRP A 133 12.95 -12.34 1.10
C TRP A 133 11.47 -12.60 0.87
N VAL A 134 10.71 -11.66 0.28
CA VAL A 134 9.24 -11.79 0.16
C VAL A 134 8.84 -12.89 -0.82
N GLN A 135 9.54 -13.01 -1.96
CA GLN A 135 9.18 -13.94 -3.04
C GLN A 135 9.17 -15.41 -2.60
N ASN A 136 9.97 -15.77 -1.59
CA ASN A 136 10.08 -17.14 -1.07
C ASN A 136 9.07 -17.43 0.05
N ARG A 137 8.16 -16.49 0.33
CA ARG A 137 7.13 -16.58 1.36
C ARG A 137 5.74 -16.67 0.73
N ASP A 138 4.78 -17.12 1.52
CA ASP A 138 3.38 -17.26 1.13
C ASP A 138 2.44 -16.36 1.96
N ASP A 139 2.99 -15.61 2.91
CA ASP A 139 2.25 -14.90 3.95
C ASP A 139 2.20 -13.37 3.80
N ILE A 140 2.80 -12.78 2.74
CA ILE A 140 2.88 -11.33 2.57
C ILE A 140 1.89 -10.83 1.50
N VAL A 141 1.16 -9.76 1.83
CA VAL A 141 0.43 -8.93 0.86
C VAL A 141 0.99 -7.52 0.95
N LEU A 142 1.75 -7.10 -0.06
CA LEU A 142 2.30 -5.76 -0.14
C LEU A 142 1.44 -4.90 -1.06
N ILE A 143 0.92 -3.79 -0.55
CA ILE A 143 0.13 -2.83 -1.30
C ILE A 143 0.95 -1.56 -1.48
N ALA A 144 1.34 -1.30 -2.72
CA ALA A 144 2.04 -0.11 -3.15
C ALA A 144 1.04 0.90 -3.70
N CYS A 145 0.86 2.03 -3.02
CA CYS A 145 -0.13 3.04 -3.38
C CYS A 145 0.51 4.37 -3.79
N GLY A 146 -0.06 5.00 -4.79
CA GLY A 146 0.39 6.33 -5.21
C GLY A 146 -0.58 7.08 -6.11
N SER A 147 -0.48 8.41 -6.06
CA SER A 147 -1.33 9.32 -6.86
C SER A 147 -0.67 9.75 -8.17
N ALA A 148 0.64 9.66 -8.30
CA ALA A 148 1.37 9.98 -9.53
C ALA A 148 1.33 8.78 -10.49
N THR A 149 0.29 8.74 -11.34
CA THR A 149 0.05 7.62 -12.26
C THR A 149 1.23 7.38 -13.21
N SER A 150 1.89 8.43 -13.70
CA SER A 150 3.10 8.31 -14.54
C SER A 150 4.23 7.63 -13.77
N TRP A 151 4.57 8.12 -12.57
CA TRP A 151 5.60 7.51 -11.74
C TRP A 151 5.32 6.02 -11.45
N MET A 152 4.07 5.70 -11.08
CA MET A 152 3.67 4.31 -10.79
C MET A 152 3.83 3.40 -12.00
N LYS A 153 3.51 3.89 -13.19
CA LYS A 153 3.73 3.18 -14.44
C LYS A 153 5.21 3.08 -14.78
N ASP A 154 5.90 4.22 -14.87
CA ASP A 154 7.30 4.27 -15.31
C ASP A 154 8.23 3.48 -14.39
N LYS A 155 8.02 3.56 -13.08
CA LYS A 155 8.91 2.94 -12.10
C LYS A 155 8.53 1.51 -11.72
N LEU A 156 7.26 1.18 -11.71
CA LEU A 156 6.79 -0.13 -11.25
C LEU A 156 6.29 -1.01 -12.42
N GLU A 157 5.68 -0.45 -13.46
CA GLU A 157 5.13 -1.24 -14.56
C GLU A 157 6.06 -1.30 -15.78
N ASP A 158 6.60 -0.17 -16.23
CA ASP A 158 7.34 -0.07 -17.50
C ASP A 158 8.86 -0.20 -17.31
N ASN A 159 9.36 0.02 -16.12
CA ASN A 159 10.76 -0.21 -15.82
C ASN A 159 11.05 -1.71 -15.93
N ARG A 160 11.97 -2.09 -16.84
CA ARG A 160 12.45 -3.46 -17.00
C ARG A 160 13.16 -4.02 -15.77
N GLY A 161 13.10 -3.33 -14.63
CA GLY A 161 13.54 -3.76 -13.31
C GLY A 161 12.69 -4.93 -12.78
N GLY A 162 13.16 -5.55 -11.70
CA GLY A 162 12.63 -6.81 -11.20
C GLY A 162 11.23 -6.75 -10.62
N LEU A 163 10.71 -5.58 -10.19
CA LEU A 163 9.35 -5.47 -9.66
C LEU A 163 8.28 -5.66 -10.74
N HIS A 164 8.53 -5.27 -12.00
CA HIS A 164 7.56 -5.37 -13.09
C HIS A 164 6.92 -6.77 -13.21
N ASN A 165 7.75 -7.81 -13.20
CA ASN A 165 7.30 -9.21 -13.34
C ASN A 165 6.75 -9.80 -12.04
N ARG A 166 6.79 -9.07 -10.94
CA ARG A 166 6.35 -9.50 -9.60
C ARG A 166 5.03 -8.89 -9.17
N ILE A 167 4.57 -7.88 -9.90
CA ILE A 167 3.26 -7.28 -9.65
C ILE A 167 2.18 -8.28 -10.04
N THR A 168 1.41 -8.70 -9.05
CA THR A 168 0.35 -9.69 -9.22
C THR A 168 -1.00 -9.06 -9.51
N HIS A 169 -1.24 -7.87 -8.98
CA HIS A 169 -2.47 -7.11 -9.19
C HIS A 169 -2.19 -5.65 -9.51
N ARG A 170 -2.95 -5.12 -10.49
CA ARG A 170 -2.91 -3.73 -10.91
C ARG A 170 -4.30 -3.12 -10.77
N ILE A 171 -4.49 -2.30 -9.74
CA ILE A 171 -5.78 -1.66 -9.46
C ILE A 171 -5.69 -0.18 -9.84
N TYR A 172 -6.26 0.16 -10.99
CA TYR A 172 -6.44 1.56 -11.37
C TYR A 172 -7.74 2.10 -10.82
N LEU A 173 -7.67 2.91 -9.77
CA LEU A 173 -8.85 3.48 -9.12
C LEU A 173 -9.38 4.68 -9.90
N ARG A 174 -10.53 4.51 -10.55
CA ARG A 174 -11.22 5.57 -11.27
C ARG A 174 -12.07 6.42 -10.32
N PRO A 175 -12.37 7.68 -10.68
CA PRO A 175 -13.43 8.44 -10.01
C PRO A 175 -14.73 7.65 -9.99
N PHE A 176 -15.58 7.91 -9.00
CA PHE A 176 -16.90 7.30 -8.97
C PHE A 176 -17.72 7.70 -10.19
N TYR A 177 -18.43 6.74 -10.76
CA TYR A 177 -19.45 7.03 -11.77
C TYR A 177 -20.69 7.63 -11.10
N LEU A 178 -21.46 8.44 -11.87
CA LEU A 178 -22.68 9.11 -11.39
C LEU A 178 -23.70 8.15 -10.75
N ASN A 179 -23.84 6.94 -11.27
CA ASN A 179 -24.73 5.92 -10.70
C ASN A 179 -24.29 5.44 -9.31
N ALA A 180 -23.01 5.43 -9.00
CA ALA A 180 -22.53 5.09 -7.65
C ALA A 180 -22.74 6.23 -6.66
N VAL A 181 -22.76 7.47 -7.13
CA VAL A 181 -23.02 8.67 -6.31
C VAL A 181 -24.53 8.84 -6.04
N SER A 182 -25.39 8.42 -6.98
CA SER A 182 -26.85 8.55 -6.83
C SER A 182 -27.41 7.73 -5.68
N TYR A 183 -26.82 6.58 -5.35
CA TYR A 183 -27.23 5.76 -4.20
C TYR A 183 -26.95 6.41 -2.83
N THR A 184 -26.05 7.38 -2.76
CA THR A 184 -25.70 8.06 -1.50
C THR A 184 -26.39 9.41 -1.31
N HIS A 185 -26.89 10.03 -2.39
CA HIS A 185 -27.42 11.41 -2.33
C HIS A 185 -28.84 11.59 -2.86
N LEU A 186 -29.45 10.59 -3.51
CA LEU A 186 -30.78 10.75 -4.15
C LEU A 186 -31.93 10.02 -3.45
N THR A 187 -31.72 9.47 -2.25
CA THR A 187 -32.86 9.17 -1.37
C THR A 187 -33.21 10.40 -0.54
N LEU A 188 -33.66 11.45 -1.18
CA LEU A 188 -34.44 12.46 -0.50
C LEU A 188 -35.75 11.79 -0.04
N PRO A 189 -36.14 11.91 1.23
CA PRO A 189 -37.48 11.47 1.63
C PRO A 189 -38.49 12.28 0.82
N THR A 190 -39.26 11.61 0.00
CA THR A 190 -40.43 12.21 -0.62
C THR A 190 -41.42 12.45 0.52
N ILE A 191 -41.42 13.65 1.06
CA ILE A 191 -42.51 14.09 1.94
C ILE A 191 -43.71 14.34 1.00
N CYS A 192 -44.54 13.34 0.82
CA CYS A 192 -45.88 13.55 0.34
C CYS A 192 -46.64 14.25 1.47
N SER A 193 -46.82 15.56 1.35
CA SER A 193 -47.85 16.28 2.09
C SER A 193 -49.14 16.09 1.34
N VAL A 194 -50.12 15.46 1.97
CA VAL A 194 -51.56 15.55 1.67
C VAL A 194 -52.17 16.54 2.62
#